data_6794ee699ce6e617ce43e907b073dc2c
#
_entry.id   6794ee699ce6e617ce43e907b073dc2c
#
_cell.length_a   1.000
_cell.length_b   1.000
_cell.length_c   1.000
_cell.angle_alpha   90.00
_cell.angle_beta   90.00
_cell.angle_gamma   90.00
#
_symmetry.space_group_name_H-M   'P 1'
#
loop_
_entity.id
_entity.type
_entity.pdbx_description
1 polymer ?
#
loop_
_entity_poly.entity_id
_entity_poly.type
_entity_poly.pdbx_seq_one_letter_code
_entity_poly.pdbx_strand_id
1 'polypeptide(L)'
;MGKESSERIQTSILNGLEKKVLIKLATIQPRWVTSDMLTYLGVVGAIICAIGFTLAHINIHYLWLSSLGLVINWYGDSLDGTIARVRQTQRPVYGFFIYHSLDAVTIIIMCIGAGFSPIFRLDIALLVLAGYLALSIYTYVCTILEGKFRLTYGALGPTEFRLAIILLNTICMYTPWIHIQFQCFNQHFGVYDLGAICIGIFIYTAYIVQFIKDRRILAEQDPIKPYHTENQ
;
A
#
# COMPACT_ATOMS: atom_id res chain seq x y z
N MET A 1 -8.16 20.74 21.89
CA MET A 1 -8.40 20.68 20.44
C MET A 1 -8.93 19.29 20.15
N GLY A 2 -10.26 19.12 19.99
CA GLY A 2 -10.89 17.86 19.59
C GLY A 2 -10.53 17.58 18.13
N LYS A 3 -9.71 16.55 17.87
CA LYS A 3 -9.45 16.08 16.51
C LYS A 3 -10.72 15.42 16.01
N GLU A 4 -11.45 16.12 15.13
CA GLU A 4 -12.41 15.46 14.24
C GLU A 4 -11.70 14.32 13.52
N SER A 5 -12.36 13.17 13.44
CA SER A 5 -11.84 12.04 12.68
C SER A 5 -11.64 12.49 11.24
N SER A 6 -10.41 12.42 10.73
CA SER A 6 -10.10 12.78 9.35
C SER A 6 -11.03 12.04 8.38
N GLU A 7 -11.68 12.78 7.51
CA GLU A 7 -12.60 12.24 6.51
C GLU A 7 -11.82 11.35 5.54
N ARG A 8 -12.17 10.06 5.51
CA ARG A 8 -11.49 9.06 4.66
C ARG A 8 -12.12 9.05 3.28
N ILE A 9 -11.40 9.56 2.28
CA ILE A 9 -11.84 9.56 0.87
C ILE A 9 -11.25 8.31 0.19
N GLN A 10 -12.12 7.37 -0.20
CA GLN A 10 -11.73 6.15 -0.91
C GLN A 10 -12.66 5.96 -2.12
N THR A 11 -12.10 5.98 -3.33
CA THR A 11 -12.82 5.96 -4.61
C THR A 11 -12.45 4.79 -5.51
N SER A 12 -11.89 3.68 -4.94
CA SER A 12 -11.50 2.52 -5.74
C SER A 12 -12.70 1.76 -6.31
N ILE A 13 -12.49 1.03 -7.41
CA ILE A 13 -13.52 0.28 -8.15
C ILE A 13 -14.20 -0.76 -7.26
N LEU A 14 -13.42 -1.48 -6.45
CA LEU A 14 -13.94 -2.56 -5.59
C LEU A 14 -14.45 -2.08 -4.24
N ASN A 15 -14.27 -0.80 -3.89
CA ASN A 15 -14.60 -0.26 -2.56
C ASN A 15 -16.03 -0.60 -2.09
N GLY A 16 -17.02 -0.51 -2.99
CA GLY A 16 -18.41 -0.78 -2.63
C GLY A 16 -18.68 -2.25 -2.28
N LEU A 17 -18.07 -3.18 -3.02
CA LEU A 17 -18.17 -4.62 -2.80
C LEU A 17 -17.36 -5.03 -1.57
N GLU A 18 -16.12 -4.56 -1.49
CA GLU A 18 -15.19 -4.80 -0.39
C GLU A 18 -15.80 -4.39 0.94
N LYS A 19 -16.38 -3.19 1.03
CA LYS A 19 -17.04 -2.68 2.24
C LYS A 19 -18.15 -3.60 2.73
N LYS A 20 -18.99 -4.13 1.82
CA LYS A 20 -20.06 -5.08 2.18
C LYS A 20 -19.49 -6.38 2.74
N VAL A 21 -18.47 -6.93 2.10
CA VAL A 21 -17.77 -8.15 2.54
C VAL A 21 -17.13 -7.96 3.90
N LEU A 22 -16.39 -6.86 4.09
CA LEU A 22 -15.72 -6.56 5.35
C LEU A 22 -16.68 -6.35 6.52
N ILE A 23 -17.81 -5.66 6.31
CA ILE A 23 -18.84 -5.52 7.36
C ILE A 23 -19.39 -6.89 7.75
N LYS A 24 -19.70 -7.75 6.78
CA LYS A 24 -20.18 -9.12 7.06
C LYS A 24 -19.13 -9.93 7.82
N LEU A 25 -17.86 -9.87 7.40
CA LEU A 25 -16.76 -10.54 8.09
C LEU A 25 -16.58 -10.02 9.52
N ALA A 26 -16.67 -8.69 9.73
CA ALA A 26 -16.53 -8.09 11.05
C ALA A 26 -17.65 -8.50 12.02
N THR A 27 -18.88 -8.72 11.52
CA THR A 27 -20.01 -9.13 12.35
C THR A 27 -19.93 -10.58 12.82
N ILE A 28 -19.33 -11.47 12.01
CA ILE A 28 -19.20 -12.90 12.35
C ILE A 28 -17.94 -13.21 13.18
N GLN A 29 -17.04 -12.23 13.35
CA GLN A 29 -15.82 -12.44 14.14
C GLN A 29 -16.12 -12.72 15.62
N PRO A 30 -15.44 -13.71 16.23
CA PRO A 30 -15.52 -13.95 17.67
C PRO A 30 -15.16 -12.70 18.49
N ARG A 31 -15.75 -12.54 19.67
CA ARG A 31 -15.55 -11.34 20.52
C ARG A 31 -14.10 -11.14 20.97
N TRP A 32 -13.32 -12.20 21.08
CA TRP A 32 -11.92 -12.14 21.47
C TRP A 32 -10.96 -11.61 20.39
N VAL A 33 -11.38 -11.63 19.13
CA VAL A 33 -10.59 -11.05 18.02
C VAL A 33 -10.64 -9.53 18.14
N THR A 34 -9.48 -8.90 18.29
CA THR A 34 -9.33 -7.44 18.39
C THR A 34 -8.84 -6.83 17.08
N SER A 35 -8.99 -5.51 16.93
CA SER A 35 -8.42 -4.75 15.81
C SER A 35 -6.90 -4.94 15.75
N ASP A 36 -6.19 -4.82 16.88
CA ASP A 36 -4.74 -4.96 16.97
C ASP A 36 -4.27 -6.36 16.53
N MET A 37 -5.00 -7.42 16.89
CA MET A 37 -4.69 -8.79 16.43
C MET A 37 -4.78 -8.92 14.91
N LEU A 38 -5.76 -8.26 14.28
CA LEU A 38 -5.91 -8.26 12.83
C LEU A 38 -4.79 -7.47 12.15
N THR A 39 -4.39 -6.33 12.70
CA THR A 39 -3.26 -5.56 12.19
C THR A 39 -1.97 -6.41 12.21
N TYR A 40 -1.68 -7.11 13.32
CA TYR A 40 -0.54 -8.01 13.38
C TYR A 40 -0.68 -9.23 12.46
N LEU A 41 -1.88 -9.75 12.25
CA LEU A 41 -2.13 -10.79 11.26
C LEU A 41 -1.80 -10.31 9.84
N GLY A 42 -2.06 -9.04 9.54
CA GLY A 42 -1.63 -8.40 8.29
C GLY A 42 -0.11 -8.43 8.12
N VAL A 43 0.65 -8.16 9.17
CA VAL A 43 2.13 -8.25 9.15
C VAL A 43 2.58 -9.70 8.91
N VAL A 44 1.96 -10.67 9.58
CA VAL A 44 2.25 -12.11 9.35
C VAL A 44 1.97 -12.48 7.90
N GLY A 45 0.87 -12.00 7.31
CA GLY A 45 0.57 -12.18 5.89
C GLY A 45 1.68 -11.62 4.98
N ALA A 46 2.22 -10.44 5.30
CA ALA A 46 3.33 -9.84 4.55
C ALA A 46 4.60 -10.71 4.62
N ILE A 47 4.92 -11.27 5.79
CA ILE A 47 6.06 -12.19 5.96
C ILE A 47 5.86 -13.46 5.14
N ILE A 48 4.67 -14.07 5.18
CA ILE A 48 4.34 -15.26 4.39
C ILE A 48 4.46 -14.95 2.88
N CYS A 49 3.99 -13.79 2.44
CA CYS A 49 4.11 -13.33 1.08
C CYS A 49 5.58 -13.24 0.64
N ALA A 50 6.43 -12.59 1.43
CA ALA A 50 7.86 -12.46 1.18
C ALA A 50 8.58 -13.81 1.12
N ILE A 51 8.28 -14.72 2.04
CA ILE A 51 8.80 -16.09 2.06
C ILE A 51 8.38 -16.82 0.78
N GLY A 52 7.11 -16.73 0.37
CA GLY A 52 6.60 -17.37 -0.85
C GLY A 52 7.33 -16.91 -2.10
N PHE A 53 7.58 -15.60 -2.25
CA PHE A 53 8.37 -15.06 -3.35
C PHE A 53 9.82 -15.56 -3.31
N THR A 54 10.48 -15.52 -2.16
CA THR A 54 11.87 -15.97 -2.02
C THR A 54 12.01 -17.46 -2.31
N LEU A 55 11.08 -18.31 -1.83
CA LEU A 55 11.09 -19.75 -2.07
C LEU A 55 10.78 -20.12 -3.52
N ALA A 56 10.29 -19.21 -4.35
CA ALA A 56 10.11 -19.44 -5.79
C ALA A 56 11.44 -19.83 -6.50
N HIS A 57 12.60 -19.56 -5.92
CA HIS A 57 13.89 -20.11 -6.37
C HIS A 57 13.96 -21.64 -6.32
N ILE A 58 13.29 -22.26 -5.35
CA ILE A 58 13.27 -23.72 -5.19
C ILE A 58 12.21 -24.33 -6.11
N ASN A 59 11.00 -23.76 -6.10
CA ASN A 59 9.90 -24.20 -6.95
C ASN A 59 8.95 -23.02 -7.18
N ILE A 60 8.61 -22.77 -8.44
CA ILE A 60 7.72 -21.66 -8.82
C ILE A 60 6.34 -21.73 -8.16
N HIS A 61 5.86 -22.93 -7.81
CA HIS A 61 4.58 -23.11 -7.12
C HIS A 61 4.54 -22.51 -5.71
N TYR A 62 5.69 -22.09 -5.12
CA TYR A 62 5.68 -21.29 -3.89
C TYR A 62 5.07 -19.89 -4.08
N LEU A 63 4.80 -19.47 -5.31
CA LEU A 63 3.97 -18.28 -5.56
C LEU A 63 2.53 -18.43 -5.03
N TRP A 64 2.02 -19.66 -4.83
CA TRP A 64 0.79 -19.88 -4.08
C TRP A 64 0.90 -19.46 -2.61
N LEU A 65 2.05 -19.69 -1.99
CA LEU A 65 2.32 -19.24 -0.62
C LEU A 65 2.37 -17.70 -0.56
N SER A 66 2.99 -17.07 -1.57
CA SER A 66 2.96 -15.60 -1.70
C SER A 66 1.54 -15.07 -1.87
N SER A 67 0.73 -15.69 -2.73
CA SER A 67 -0.67 -15.32 -2.94
C SER A 67 -1.52 -15.50 -1.68
N LEU A 68 -1.31 -16.59 -0.92
CA LEU A 68 -1.94 -16.80 0.39
C LEU A 68 -1.54 -15.71 1.39
N GLY A 69 -0.25 -15.33 1.42
CA GLY A 69 0.25 -14.23 2.23
C GLY A 69 -0.45 -12.90 1.92
N LEU A 70 -0.67 -12.59 0.63
CA LEU A 70 -1.42 -11.39 0.21
C LEU A 70 -2.87 -11.43 0.66
N VAL A 71 -3.53 -12.59 0.62
CA VAL A 71 -4.92 -12.75 1.12
C VAL A 71 -4.98 -12.55 2.64
N ILE A 72 -4.04 -13.14 3.40
CA ILE A 72 -3.96 -12.97 4.85
C ILE A 72 -3.68 -11.50 5.20
N ASN A 73 -2.75 -10.86 4.48
CA ASN A 73 -2.45 -9.44 4.67
C ASN A 73 -3.68 -8.57 4.38
N TRP A 74 -4.39 -8.79 3.28
CA TRP A 74 -5.63 -8.09 2.98
C TRP A 74 -6.68 -8.28 4.08
N TYR A 75 -6.86 -9.52 4.54
CA TYR A 75 -7.83 -9.84 5.58
C TYR A 75 -7.53 -9.08 6.89
N GLY A 76 -6.27 -9.10 7.34
CA GLY A 76 -5.84 -8.41 8.55
C GLY A 76 -6.01 -6.89 8.42
N ASP A 77 -5.40 -6.33 7.40
CA ASP A 77 -5.30 -4.89 7.13
C ASP A 77 -6.67 -4.22 6.82
N SER A 78 -7.52 -4.86 6.01
CA SER A 78 -8.82 -4.27 5.66
C SER A 78 -9.88 -4.47 6.75
N LEU A 79 -9.75 -5.52 7.56
CA LEU A 79 -10.76 -5.88 8.56
C LEU A 79 -10.53 -5.18 9.91
N ASP A 80 -9.29 -4.81 10.27
CA ASP A 80 -8.95 -4.23 11.57
C ASP A 80 -9.72 -2.94 11.89
N GLY A 81 -9.69 -1.98 10.99
CA GLY A 81 -10.45 -0.74 11.13
C GLY A 81 -11.96 -0.94 10.98
N THR A 82 -12.40 -1.98 10.23
CA THR A 82 -13.81 -2.28 10.05
C THR A 82 -14.42 -2.90 11.32
N ILE A 83 -13.71 -3.83 11.97
CA ILE A 83 -14.15 -4.43 13.22
C ILE A 83 -14.23 -3.40 14.35
N ALA A 84 -13.26 -2.46 14.41
CA ALA A 84 -13.29 -1.36 15.38
C ALA A 84 -14.51 -0.46 15.18
N ARG A 85 -14.87 -0.14 13.93
CA ARG A 85 -16.10 0.64 13.61
C ARG A 85 -17.38 -0.09 13.98
N VAL A 86 -17.50 -1.34 13.55
CA VAL A 86 -18.71 -2.16 13.81
C VAL A 86 -18.94 -2.35 15.32
N ARG A 87 -17.86 -2.50 16.10
CA ARG A 87 -17.94 -2.70 17.55
C ARG A 87 -17.89 -1.40 18.37
N GLN A 88 -17.78 -0.24 17.70
CA GLN A 88 -17.64 1.07 18.37
C GLN A 88 -16.45 1.14 19.35
N THR A 89 -15.36 0.43 19.03
CA THR A 89 -14.12 0.38 19.83
C THR A 89 -12.97 1.14 19.18
N GLN A 90 -13.28 2.15 18.41
CA GLN A 90 -12.30 2.95 17.68
C GLN A 90 -11.35 3.69 18.62
N ARG A 91 -10.06 3.67 18.29
CA ARG A 91 -8.98 4.39 18.97
C ARG A 91 -8.28 5.30 17.95
N PRO A 92 -8.84 6.49 17.62
CA PRO A 92 -8.41 7.25 16.43
C PRO A 92 -6.91 7.60 16.42
N VAL A 93 -6.33 8.02 17.55
CA VAL A 93 -4.92 8.40 17.64
C VAL A 93 -4.01 7.17 17.60
N TYR A 94 -4.29 6.19 18.45
CA TYR A 94 -3.49 4.96 18.52
C TYR A 94 -3.64 4.13 17.23
N GLY A 95 -4.87 3.99 16.72
CA GLY A 95 -5.13 3.25 15.48
C GLY A 95 -4.44 3.89 14.28
N PHE A 96 -4.45 5.22 14.19
CA PHE A 96 -3.71 5.92 13.14
C PHE A 96 -2.20 5.64 13.22
N PHE A 97 -1.63 5.71 14.42
CA PHE A 97 -0.20 5.45 14.63
C PHE A 97 0.19 4.03 14.27
N ILE A 98 -0.49 3.02 14.85
CA ILE A 98 -0.12 1.61 14.66
C ILE A 98 -0.31 1.16 13.20
N TYR A 99 -1.45 1.54 12.60
CA TYR A 99 -1.82 1.18 11.25
C TYR A 99 -0.77 1.70 10.24
N HIS A 100 -0.51 2.99 10.22
CA HIS A 100 0.40 3.57 9.23
C HIS A 100 1.87 3.22 9.47
N SER A 101 2.28 2.99 10.72
CA SER A 101 3.63 2.52 11.03
C SER A 101 3.85 1.10 10.54
N LEU A 102 2.88 0.20 10.74
CA LEU A 102 2.98 -1.18 10.30
C LEU A 102 2.75 -1.34 8.79
N ASP A 103 1.95 -0.48 8.15
CA ASP A 103 1.79 -0.47 6.70
C ASP A 103 3.15 -0.23 5.99
N ALA A 104 3.94 0.72 6.48
CA ALA A 104 5.29 0.94 5.97
C ALA A 104 6.19 -0.31 6.14
N VAL A 105 6.10 -1.00 7.28
CA VAL A 105 6.86 -2.23 7.52
C VAL A 105 6.40 -3.36 6.60
N THR A 106 5.09 -3.55 6.42
CA THR A 106 4.55 -4.60 5.56
C THR A 106 4.97 -4.45 4.10
N ILE A 107 4.92 -3.23 3.56
CA ILE A 107 5.32 -2.99 2.18
C ILE A 107 6.83 -3.18 1.98
N ILE A 108 7.67 -2.80 2.96
CA ILE A 108 9.12 -3.06 2.94
C ILE A 108 9.38 -4.57 2.88
N ILE A 109 8.75 -5.36 3.76
CA ILE A 109 8.92 -6.82 3.81
C ILE A 109 8.50 -7.44 2.46
N MET A 110 7.36 -7.07 1.91
CA MET A 110 6.85 -7.60 0.66
C MET A 110 7.76 -7.25 -0.53
N CYS A 111 8.18 -5.99 -0.66
CA CYS A 111 9.04 -5.55 -1.75
C CYS A 111 10.42 -6.21 -1.70
N ILE A 112 11.02 -6.34 -0.51
CA ILE A 112 12.30 -7.02 -0.34
C ILE A 112 12.15 -8.51 -0.69
N GLY A 113 11.14 -9.20 -0.16
CA GLY A 113 10.89 -10.61 -0.45
C GLY A 113 10.64 -10.86 -1.94
N ALA A 114 9.86 -9.99 -2.59
CA ALA A 114 9.63 -10.06 -4.03
C ALA A 114 10.93 -9.81 -4.82
N GLY A 115 11.73 -8.82 -4.44
CA GLY A 115 13.01 -8.53 -5.09
C GLY A 115 14.09 -9.60 -4.91
N PHE A 116 13.97 -10.45 -3.89
CA PHE A 116 14.79 -11.66 -3.73
C PHE A 116 14.22 -12.89 -4.46
N SER A 117 13.17 -12.74 -5.24
CA SER A 117 12.63 -13.84 -6.05
C SER A 117 13.38 -13.98 -7.39
N PRO A 118 13.26 -15.14 -8.07
CA PRO A 118 13.88 -15.33 -9.38
C PRO A 118 13.15 -14.58 -10.51
N ILE A 119 12.01 -13.98 -10.23
CA ILE A 119 11.07 -13.42 -11.22
C ILE A 119 10.94 -11.92 -11.17
N PHE A 120 11.54 -11.28 -10.17
CA PHE A 120 11.45 -9.85 -9.96
C PHE A 120 12.79 -9.25 -9.52
N ARG A 121 13.23 -8.19 -10.14
CA ARG A 121 14.51 -7.53 -9.87
C ARG A 121 14.43 -6.68 -8.60
N LEU A 122 15.42 -6.83 -7.73
CA LEU A 122 15.51 -6.10 -6.45
C LEU A 122 15.63 -4.58 -6.66
N ASP A 123 16.41 -4.12 -7.64
CA ASP A 123 16.58 -2.69 -7.92
C ASP A 123 15.25 -2.02 -8.31
N ILE A 124 14.42 -2.70 -9.11
CA ILE A 124 13.08 -2.21 -9.50
C ILE A 124 12.13 -2.25 -8.30
N ALA A 125 12.16 -3.34 -7.52
CA ALA A 125 11.35 -3.46 -6.30
C ALA A 125 11.65 -2.33 -5.32
N LEU A 126 12.93 -1.98 -5.12
CA LEU A 126 13.36 -0.89 -4.25
C LEU A 126 12.97 0.49 -4.81
N LEU A 127 12.99 0.67 -6.13
CA LEU A 127 12.54 1.92 -6.76
C LEU A 127 11.03 2.14 -6.52
N VAL A 128 10.22 1.11 -6.72
CA VAL A 128 8.77 1.17 -6.44
C VAL A 128 8.51 1.41 -4.95
N LEU A 129 9.24 0.71 -4.07
CA LEU A 129 9.16 0.91 -2.62
C LEU A 129 9.46 2.36 -2.23
N ALA A 130 10.54 2.94 -2.76
CA ALA A 130 10.92 4.33 -2.48
C ALA A 130 9.80 5.31 -2.92
N GLY A 131 9.23 5.09 -4.10
CA GLY A 131 8.10 5.89 -4.59
C GLY A 131 6.86 5.77 -3.71
N TYR A 132 6.51 4.54 -3.29
CA TYR A 132 5.39 4.30 -2.38
C TYR A 132 5.58 4.99 -1.03
N LEU A 133 6.75 4.86 -0.42
CA LEU A 133 7.06 5.50 0.87
C LEU A 133 7.06 7.03 0.75
N ALA A 134 7.59 7.59 -0.34
CA ALA A 134 7.54 9.04 -0.59
C ALA A 134 6.09 9.54 -0.69
N LEU A 135 5.23 8.82 -1.43
CA LEU A 135 3.81 9.15 -1.56
C LEU A 135 3.06 8.99 -0.22
N SER A 136 3.41 7.98 0.58
CA SER A 136 2.83 7.77 1.91
C SER A 136 3.20 8.90 2.88
N ILE A 137 4.49 9.28 2.94
CA ILE A 137 4.95 10.42 3.75
C ILE A 137 4.22 11.70 3.33
N TYR A 138 4.14 11.96 2.02
CA TYR A 138 3.40 13.11 1.50
C TYR A 138 1.93 13.10 1.95
N THR A 139 1.25 11.95 1.84
CA THR A 139 -0.14 11.78 2.28
C THR A 139 -0.30 12.08 3.77
N TYR A 140 0.63 11.62 4.62
CA TYR A 140 0.58 11.87 6.06
C TYR A 140 0.81 13.35 6.38
N VAL A 141 1.74 14.02 5.70
CA VAL A 141 1.98 15.46 5.85
C VAL A 141 0.72 16.25 5.47
N CYS A 142 0.11 15.97 4.32
CA CYS A 142 -1.12 16.62 3.90
C CYS A 142 -2.28 16.36 4.87
N THR A 143 -2.37 15.13 5.42
CA THR A 143 -3.40 14.80 6.42
C THR A 143 -3.24 15.60 7.71
N ILE A 144 -2.00 15.83 8.15
CA ILE A 144 -1.71 16.64 9.35
C ILE A 144 -2.07 18.11 9.10
N LEU A 145 -1.79 18.64 7.92
CA LEU A 145 -2.03 20.03 7.56
C LEU A 145 -3.50 20.33 7.27
N GLU A 146 -4.17 19.47 6.50
CA GLU A 146 -5.52 19.70 5.97
C GLU A 146 -6.63 18.99 6.77
N GLY A 147 -6.29 18.02 7.63
CA GLY A 147 -7.26 17.17 8.34
C GLY A 147 -7.98 16.14 7.45
N LYS A 148 -7.62 16.04 6.18
CA LYS A 148 -8.24 15.12 5.19
C LYS A 148 -7.25 14.02 4.80
N PHE A 149 -7.64 12.76 4.96
CA PHE A 149 -6.82 11.61 4.60
C PHE A 149 -7.19 11.09 3.20
N ARG A 150 -6.31 11.28 2.23
CA ARG A 150 -6.50 10.80 0.85
C ARG A 150 -5.85 9.43 0.69
N LEU A 151 -6.69 8.37 0.56
CA LEU A 151 -6.23 6.97 0.43
C LEU A 151 -6.02 6.51 -1.00
N THR A 152 -6.61 7.20 -1.97
CA THR A 152 -6.59 6.77 -3.38
C THR A 152 -6.10 7.89 -4.27
N TYR A 153 -5.10 7.59 -5.05
CA TYR A 153 -4.64 8.40 -6.16
C TYR A 153 -5.11 7.73 -7.47
N GLY A 154 -6.37 8.01 -7.88
CA GLY A 154 -7.01 7.38 -9.04
C GLY A 154 -8.05 6.32 -8.66
N ALA A 155 -8.34 5.40 -9.59
CA ALA A 155 -9.40 4.38 -9.45
C ALA A 155 -8.91 3.05 -8.86
N LEU A 156 -7.60 2.88 -8.63
CA LEU A 156 -6.98 1.66 -8.13
C LEU A 156 -6.62 1.82 -6.65
N GLY A 157 -7.03 0.88 -5.83
CA GLY A 157 -6.71 0.80 -4.40
C GLY A 157 -5.80 -0.39 -4.06
N PRO A 158 -5.41 -0.53 -2.78
CA PRO A 158 -4.54 -1.63 -2.33
C PRO A 158 -5.10 -3.02 -2.61
N THR A 159 -6.42 -3.18 -2.59
CA THR A 159 -7.10 -4.46 -2.85
C THR A 159 -6.98 -4.89 -4.30
N GLU A 160 -7.22 -3.96 -5.24
CA GLU A 160 -7.05 -4.20 -6.67
C GLU A 160 -5.60 -4.58 -7.00
N PHE A 161 -4.65 -3.93 -6.34
CA PHE A 161 -3.23 -4.22 -6.51
C PHE A 161 -2.87 -5.64 -6.04
N ARG A 162 -3.35 -6.05 -4.85
CA ARG A 162 -3.13 -7.42 -4.34
C ARG A 162 -3.73 -8.47 -5.27
N LEU A 163 -4.94 -8.24 -5.80
CA LEU A 163 -5.59 -9.14 -6.74
C LEU A 163 -4.82 -9.23 -8.07
N ALA A 164 -4.29 -8.14 -8.58
CA ALA A 164 -3.45 -8.12 -9.77
C ALA A 164 -2.18 -8.97 -9.59
N ILE A 165 -1.52 -8.88 -8.43
CA ILE A 165 -0.35 -9.71 -8.11
C ILE A 165 -0.73 -11.19 -8.02
N ILE A 166 -1.83 -11.55 -7.35
CA ILE A 166 -2.30 -12.93 -7.25
C ILE A 166 -2.61 -13.50 -8.64
N LEU A 167 -3.25 -12.72 -9.50
CA LEU A 167 -3.52 -13.11 -10.88
C LEU A 167 -2.22 -13.31 -11.67
N LEU A 168 -1.27 -12.38 -11.54
CA LEU A 168 0.03 -12.48 -12.19
C LEU A 168 0.82 -13.70 -11.70
N ASN A 169 0.83 -13.96 -10.39
CA ASN A 169 1.42 -15.18 -9.81
C ASN A 169 0.82 -16.43 -10.46
N THR A 170 -0.52 -16.47 -10.56
CA THR A 170 -1.22 -17.63 -11.17
C THR A 170 -0.86 -17.78 -12.63
N ILE A 171 -0.88 -16.69 -13.41
CA ILE A 171 -0.49 -16.73 -14.82
C ILE A 171 0.94 -17.25 -14.97
N CYS A 172 1.89 -16.71 -14.22
CA CYS A 172 3.30 -17.10 -14.30
C CYS A 172 3.56 -18.55 -13.89
N MET A 173 2.76 -19.13 -12.99
CA MET A 173 2.89 -20.54 -12.62
C MET A 173 2.43 -21.52 -13.70
N TYR A 174 1.43 -21.14 -14.50
CA TYR A 174 0.76 -22.06 -15.46
C TYR A 174 0.98 -21.70 -16.93
N THR A 175 1.73 -20.62 -17.20
CA THR A 175 2.04 -20.20 -18.56
C THR A 175 3.54 -19.95 -18.72
N PRO A 176 4.06 -19.93 -19.97
CA PRO A 176 5.47 -19.61 -20.22
C PRO A 176 5.84 -18.14 -20.00
N TRP A 177 4.94 -17.32 -19.47
CA TRP A 177 5.18 -15.88 -19.24
C TRP A 177 6.36 -15.60 -18.32
N ILE A 178 6.66 -16.51 -17.39
CA ILE A 178 7.84 -16.42 -16.53
C ILE A 178 9.16 -16.42 -17.30
N HIS A 179 9.18 -17.01 -18.49
CA HIS A 179 10.37 -17.08 -19.36
C HIS A 179 10.44 -15.92 -20.35
N ILE A 180 9.40 -15.08 -20.43
CA ILE A 180 9.42 -13.89 -21.29
C ILE A 180 10.36 -12.88 -20.68
N GLN A 181 11.44 -12.58 -21.40
CA GLN A 181 12.40 -11.56 -21.04
C GLN A 181 12.54 -10.54 -22.16
N PHE A 182 12.55 -9.29 -21.76
CA PHE A 182 12.79 -8.16 -22.64
C PHE A 182 14.20 -7.63 -22.39
N GLN A 183 14.98 -7.43 -23.42
CA GLN A 183 16.31 -6.85 -23.29
C GLN A 183 16.25 -5.36 -23.61
N CYS A 184 16.67 -4.53 -22.66
CA CYS A 184 16.81 -3.09 -22.83
C CYS A 184 18.06 -2.62 -22.09
N PHE A 185 18.88 -1.75 -22.73
CA PHE A 185 20.14 -1.24 -22.17
C PHE A 185 21.04 -2.32 -21.54
N ASN A 186 21.19 -3.45 -22.24
CA ASN A 186 22.00 -4.59 -21.80
C ASN A 186 21.53 -5.25 -20.49
N GLN A 187 20.28 -5.03 -20.10
CA GLN A 187 19.62 -5.62 -18.94
C GLN A 187 18.42 -6.44 -19.40
N HIS A 188 18.12 -7.51 -18.64
CA HIS A 188 16.94 -8.36 -18.89
C HIS A 188 15.84 -7.97 -17.90
N PHE A 189 14.63 -7.80 -18.42
CA PHE A 189 13.44 -7.46 -17.66
C PHE A 189 12.38 -8.54 -17.86
N GLY A 190 11.85 -9.08 -16.77
CA GLY A 190 10.72 -10.00 -16.80
C GLY A 190 9.38 -9.28 -16.81
N VAL A 191 8.30 -10.05 -16.83
CA VAL A 191 6.92 -9.52 -16.83
C VAL A 191 6.62 -8.75 -15.54
N TYR A 192 7.13 -9.22 -14.39
CA TYR A 192 6.99 -8.50 -13.11
C TYR A 192 7.69 -7.15 -13.12
N ASP A 193 8.88 -7.10 -13.71
CA ASP A 193 9.66 -5.85 -13.80
C ASP A 193 8.92 -4.79 -14.61
N LEU A 194 8.33 -5.18 -15.75
CA LEU A 194 7.56 -4.26 -16.58
C LEU A 194 6.31 -3.75 -15.87
N GLY A 195 5.57 -4.65 -15.20
CA GLY A 195 4.43 -4.27 -14.39
C GLY A 195 4.81 -3.29 -13.28
N ALA A 196 5.90 -3.55 -12.58
CA ALA A 196 6.42 -2.71 -11.52
C ALA A 196 6.92 -1.35 -12.03
N ILE A 197 7.57 -1.29 -13.19
CA ILE A 197 7.98 -0.04 -13.83
C ILE A 197 6.75 0.82 -14.15
N CYS A 198 5.68 0.23 -14.72
CA CYS A 198 4.44 0.96 -14.99
C CYS A 198 3.82 1.51 -13.69
N ILE A 199 3.80 0.72 -12.63
CA ILE A 199 3.31 1.13 -11.31
C ILE A 199 4.21 2.23 -10.74
N GLY A 200 5.52 2.09 -10.83
CA GLY A 200 6.48 3.11 -10.40
C GLY A 200 6.24 4.44 -11.10
N ILE A 201 6.13 4.44 -12.42
CA ILE A 201 5.82 5.64 -13.22
C ILE A 201 4.51 6.28 -12.74
N PHE A 202 3.47 5.47 -12.49
CA PHE A 202 2.19 5.98 -11.97
C PHE A 202 2.37 6.63 -10.58
N ILE A 203 3.06 5.98 -9.64
CA ILE A 203 3.28 6.49 -8.28
C ILE A 203 4.05 7.80 -8.30
N TYR A 204 5.18 7.86 -9.02
CA TYR A 204 5.99 9.07 -9.10
C TYR A 204 5.26 10.21 -9.81
N THR A 205 4.50 9.91 -10.87
CA THR A 205 3.68 10.92 -11.56
C THR A 205 2.60 11.46 -10.64
N ALA A 206 1.88 10.58 -9.93
CA ALA A 206 0.86 10.97 -8.96
C ALA A 206 1.45 11.86 -7.86
N TYR A 207 2.62 11.49 -7.31
CA TYR A 207 3.34 12.28 -6.32
C TYR A 207 3.68 13.67 -6.84
N ILE A 208 4.32 13.77 -8.02
CA ILE A 208 4.76 15.05 -8.59
C ILE A 208 3.57 15.97 -8.90
N VAL A 209 2.55 15.43 -9.55
CA VAL A 209 1.35 16.22 -9.93
C VAL A 209 0.66 16.77 -8.68
N GLN A 210 0.46 15.91 -7.66
CA GLN A 210 -0.23 16.33 -6.45
C GLN A 210 0.62 17.32 -5.64
N PHE A 211 1.94 17.07 -5.53
CA PHE A 211 2.87 17.99 -4.86
C PHE A 211 2.85 19.38 -5.48
N ILE A 212 2.90 19.49 -6.82
CA ILE A 212 2.86 20.79 -7.50
C ILE A 212 1.54 21.51 -7.24
N LYS A 213 0.41 20.76 -7.24
CA LYS A 213 -0.93 21.30 -6.99
C LYS A 213 -1.07 21.83 -5.58
N ASP A 214 -0.75 21.01 -4.59
CA ASP A 214 -0.96 21.36 -3.17
C ASP A 214 0.05 22.42 -2.72
N ARG A 215 1.29 22.42 -3.26
CA ARG A 215 2.26 23.49 -3.03
C ARG A 215 1.71 24.88 -3.42
N ARG A 216 0.98 24.97 -4.52
CA ARG A 216 0.37 26.27 -4.95
C ARG A 216 -0.70 26.71 -3.97
N ILE A 217 -1.60 25.80 -3.60
CA ILE A 217 -2.70 26.07 -2.68
C ILE A 217 -2.14 26.53 -1.29
N LEU A 218 -1.16 25.80 -0.78
CA LEU A 218 -0.57 26.12 0.54
C LEU A 218 0.22 27.44 0.51
N ALA A 219 0.92 27.75 -0.60
CA ALA A 219 1.63 29.02 -0.74
C ALA A 219 0.68 30.24 -0.80
N GLU A 220 -0.54 30.05 -1.33
CA GLU A 220 -1.58 31.08 -1.32
C GLU A 220 -2.20 31.26 0.08
N GLN A 221 -2.29 30.19 0.87
CA GLN A 221 -2.82 30.23 2.24
C GLN A 221 -1.84 30.84 3.26
N ASP A 222 -0.52 30.66 3.01
CA ASP A 222 0.54 31.18 3.87
C ASP A 222 1.55 31.99 3.05
N PRO A 223 1.18 33.22 2.65
CA PRO A 223 2.03 34.06 1.84
C PRO A 223 3.25 34.57 2.60
N ILE A 224 4.35 34.78 1.88
CA ILE A 224 5.59 35.33 2.46
C ILE A 224 5.28 36.68 3.09
N LYS A 225 5.53 36.83 4.39
CA LYS A 225 5.42 38.14 5.07
C LYS A 225 6.52 39.09 4.58
N PRO A 226 6.19 40.37 4.30
CA PRO A 226 7.22 41.33 3.91
C PRO A 226 8.29 41.45 5.01
N TYR A 227 9.53 41.50 4.59
CA TYR A 227 10.66 41.68 5.49
C TYR A 227 10.55 43.08 6.15
N HIS A 228 10.29 43.14 7.45
CA HIS A 228 10.35 44.39 8.19
C HIS A 228 11.83 44.70 8.41
N THR A 229 12.39 45.63 7.64
CA THR A 229 13.60 46.34 8.00
C THR A 229 13.22 47.27 9.16
N GLU A 230 13.38 46.81 10.41
CA GLU A 230 13.43 47.71 11.54
C GLU A 230 14.62 48.65 11.31
N ASN A 231 14.32 49.95 11.30
CA ASN A 231 15.28 51.04 11.11
C ASN A 231 16.47 50.87 12.05
N GLN A 232 17.66 50.81 11.47
CA GLN A 232 18.91 51.12 12.18
C GLN A 232 18.94 52.59 12.54
#